data_afb3b09a9151f4b590ff9cae79e66727
#
_entry.id   afb3b09a9151f4b590ff9cae79e66727
#
_cell.length_a   1.000
_cell.length_b   1.000
_cell.length_c   1.000
_cell.angle_alpha   90.00
_cell.angle_beta   90.00
_cell.angle_gamma   90.00
#
_symmetry.space_group_name_H-M   'P 1'
#
loop_
_entity.id
_entity.type
_entity.pdbx_description
1 polymer ?
#
loop_
_entity_poly.entity_id
_entity_poly.type
_entity_poly.pdbx_seq_one_letter_code
_entity_poly.pdbx_strand_id
1 'polypeptide(L)'
;MTTFRVSPGRLLGALAALVLGLASLLVAQPAWAADLQVTLISLEPCPAGDAAAQSDLRRPIGASCWALRATVDNPGRQAVVDTDMFGRVVDASGEPVLPNRTRLGSIGDVVPGRSEVALRLSVPAGTAGPLQVGQLRARGFRAPVRARVDDGQERLPLEQELEGF
;
A
#
# COMPACT_ATOMS: atom_id res chain seq x y z
N MET A 1 30.85 -11.98 -58.38
CA MET A 1 30.10 -12.66 -57.31
C MET A 1 31.02 -12.88 -56.14
N THR A 2 30.93 -12.04 -55.08
CA THR A 2 31.80 -12.07 -53.91
C THR A 2 31.07 -12.82 -52.83
N THR A 3 31.46 -14.07 -52.55
CA THR A 3 30.90 -14.87 -51.48
C THR A 3 31.52 -14.45 -50.15
N PHE A 4 30.73 -13.82 -49.28
CA PHE A 4 31.12 -13.51 -47.90
C PHE A 4 31.14 -14.81 -47.07
N ARG A 5 32.32 -15.33 -46.75
CA ARG A 5 32.48 -16.43 -45.78
C ARG A 5 32.39 -15.86 -44.37
N VAL A 6 31.28 -16.05 -43.71
CA VAL A 6 31.11 -15.73 -42.28
C VAL A 6 31.77 -16.82 -41.47
N SER A 7 32.76 -16.50 -40.69
CA SER A 7 33.46 -17.42 -39.78
C SER A 7 32.53 -17.90 -38.65
N PRO A 8 32.39 -19.21 -38.38
CA PRO A 8 31.46 -19.75 -37.40
C PRO A 8 31.75 -19.25 -35.97
N GLY A 9 32.99 -18.88 -35.63
CA GLY A 9 33.34 -18.34 -34.34
C GLY A 9 32.75 -16.94 -34.04
N ARG A 10 32.52 -16.13 -35.12
CA ARG A 10 31.90 -14.80 -34.95
C ARG A 10 30.39 -14.86 -34.75
N LEU A 11 29.74 -15.88 -35.29
CA LEU A 11 28.30 -16.12 -35.08
C LEU A 11 28.02 -16.61 -33.67
N LEU A 12 28.86 -17.48 -33.08
CA LEU A 12 28.72 -17.96 -31.71
C LEU A 12 28.92 -16.80 -30.69
N GLY A 13 29.89 -15.92 -30.94
CA GLY A 13 30.10 -14.76 -30.06
C GLY A 13 28.95 -13.75 -30.10
N ALA A 14 28.36 -13.51 -31.26
CA ALA A 14 27.23 -12.60 -31.39
C ALA A 14 25.94 -13.16 -30.77
N LEU A 15 25.70 -14.46 -30.83
CA LEU A 15 24.58 -15.15 -30.18
C LEU A 15 24.74 -15.13 -28.66
N ALA A 16 25.92 -15.37 -28.13
CA ALA A 16 26.18 -15.31 -26.68
C ALA A 16 25.97 -13.90 -26.12
N ALA A 17 26.43 -12.87 -26.83
CA ALA A 17 26.21 -11.48 -26.43
C ALA A 17 24.73 -11.06 -26.45
N LEU A 18 23.98 -11.56 -27.42
CA LEU A 18 22.55 -11.28 -27.54
C LEU A 18 21.76 -11.96 -26.40
N VAL A 19 22.08 -13.20 -26.04
CA VAL A 19 21.43 -13.91 -24.94
C VAL A 19 21.74 -13.27 -23.60
N LEU A 20 22.99 -12.84 -23.37
CA LEU A 20 23.37 -12.13 -22.15
C LEU A 20 22.69 -10.75 -22.06
N GLY A 21 22.54 -10.04 -23.18
CA GLY A 21 21.80 -8.77 -23.24
C GLY A 21 20.30 -8.93 -22.95
N LEU A 22 19.64 -9.97 -23.48
CA LEU A 22 18.24 -10.25 -23.20
C LEU A 22 18.02 -10.70 -21.74
N ALA A 23 18.94 -11.49 -21.17
CA ALA A 23 18.86 -11.91 -19.78
C ALA A 23 18.96 -10.72 -18.82
N SER A 24 19.72 -9.68 -19.15
CA SER A 24 19.84 -8.47 -18.35
C SER A 24 18.56 -7.63 -18.35
N LEU A 25 17.78 -7.66 -19.43
CA LEU A 25 16.48 -6.96 -19.52
C LEU A 25 15.37 -7.61 -18.70
N LEU A 26 15.47 -8.91 -18.42
CA LEU A 26 14.47 -9.65 -17.61
C LEU A 26 14.63 -9.42 -16.10
N VAL A 27 15.72 -8.84 -15.64
CA VAL A 27 16.00 -8.62 -14.20
C VAL A 27 15.58 -7.22 -13.72
N ALA A 28 15.24 -6.31 -14.61
CA ALA A 28 14.77 -4.97 -14.25
C ALA A 28 13.31 -5.02 -13.77
N GLN A 29 13.09 -5.54 -12.57
CA GLN A 29 11.80 -5.37 -11.89
C GLN A 29 11.68 -3.92 -11.44
N PRO A 30 10.58 -3.21 -11.77
CA PRO A 30 10.35 -1.88 -11.22
C PRO A 30 10.26 -1.99 -9.70
N ALA A 31 11.26 -1.46 -9.01
CA ALA A 31 11.52 -1.70 -7.59
C ALA A 31 10.57 -0.94 -6.63
N TRP A 32 9.50 -0.32 -7.11
CA TRP A 32 8.87 0.77 -6.38
C TRP A 32 7.54 0.41 -5.71
N ALA A 33 6.69 -0.39 -6.31
CA ALA A 33 5.39 -0.74 -5.74
C ALA A 33 5.32 -2.24 -5.44
N ALA A 34 4.73 -2.59 -4.30
CA ALA A 34 4.45 -3.96 -3.92
C ALA A 34 2.95 -4.10 -3.63
N ASP A 35 2.30 -5.04 -4.32
CA ASP A 35 0.95 -5.46 -4.01
C ASP A 35 1.00 -6.63 -3.04
N LEU A 36 0.23 -6.55 -1.94
CA LEU A 36 0.14 -7.54 -0.90
C LEU A 36 -1.25 -8.18 -0.88
N GLN A 37 -1.31 -9.46 -0.54
CA GLN A 37 -2.58 -10.15 -0.38
C GLN A 37 -3.22 -9.79 0.95
N VAL A 38 -4.54 -9.58 0.92
CA VAL A 38 -5.31 -9.22 2.11
C VAL A 38 -6.47 -10.18 2.27
N THR A 39 -6.62 -10.72 3.48
CA THR A 39 -7.76 -11.55 3.87
C THR A 39 -8.54 -10.83 4.96
N LEU A 40 -9.83 -10.59 4.72
CA LEU A 40 -10.71 -9.99 5.72
C LEU A 40 -10.90 -10.94 6.91
N ILE A 41 -10.80 -10.40 8.12
CA ILE A 41 -11.16 -11.07 9.37
C ILE A 41 -12.57 -10.65 9.79
N SER A 42 -12.78 -9.34 9.96
CA SER A 42 -14.09 -8.80 10.34
C SER A 42 -14.29 -7.37 9.85
N LEU A 43 -15.56 -6.98 9.71
CA LEU A 43 -15.99 -5.60 9.50
C LEU A 43 -17.21 -5.36 10.39
N GLU A 44 -17.01 -4.64 11.49
CA GLU A 44 -18.01 -4.49 12.55
C GLU A 44 -18.11 -3.03 12.99
N PRO A 45 -19.24 -2.60 13.55
CA PRO A 45 -19.33 -1.29 14.18
C PRO A 45 -18.26 -1.13 15.26
N CYS A 46 -17.68 0.05 15.40
CA CYS A 46 -16.71 0.32 16.46
C CYS A 46 -17.37 0.13 17.83
N PRO A 47 -16.62 -0.39 18.83
CA PRO A 47 -17.14 -0.50 20.19
C PRO A 47 -17.60 0.84 20.74
N ALA A 48 -18.63 0.84 21.59
CA ALA A 48 -19.07 2.03 22.31
C ALA A 48 -17.91 2.51 23.21
N GLY A 49 -17.56 3.79 23.10
CA GLY A 49 -16.42 4.35 23.85
C GLY A 49 -15.08 4.34 23.11
N ASP A 50 -15.00 3.76 21.92
CA ASP A 50 -13.84 3.96 21.03
C ASP A 50 -13.72 5.47 20.74
N ALA A 51 -12.56 6.07 21.06
CA ALA A 51 -12.29 7.48 20.76
C ALA A 51 -12.51 7.81 19.28
N ALA A 52 -12.28 6.83 18.40
CA ALA A 52 -12.61 6.94 16.99
C ALA A 52 -14.12 6.88 16.70
N ALA A 53 -14.96 6.46 17.63
CA ALA A 53 -16.41 6.52 17.49
C ALA A 53 -16.99 7.89 17.85
N GLN A 54 -16.20 8.75 18.51
CA GLN A 54 -16.63 10.12 18.84
C GLN A 54 -16.54 11.02 17.62
N SER A 55 -17.53 11.90 17.48
CA SER A 55 -17.49 12.95 16.47
C SER A 55 -16.41 13.96 16.82
N ASP A 56 -15.41 14.09 15.99
CA ASP A 56 -14.41 15.14 16.06
C ASP A 56 -14.41 15.98 14.77
N LEU A 57 -13.58 17.02 14.72
CA LEU A 57 -13.47 17.89 13.54
C LEU A 57 -13.02 17.17 12.26
N ARG A 58 -12.50 15.95 12.38
CA ARG A 58 -12.05 15.13 11.25
C ARG A 58 -13.12 14.18 10.74
N ARG A 59 -14.23 14.04 11.47
CA ARG A 59 -15.35 13.19 11.08
C ARG A 59 -16.58 14.06 10.82
N PRO A 60 -17.24 13.90 9.64
CA PRO A 60 -18.49 14.58 9.38
C PRO A 60 -19.53 14.28 10.47
N ILE A 61 -20.27 15.28 10.89
CA ILE A 61 -21.40 15.12 11.82
C ILE A 61 -22.35 14.10 11.22
N GLY A 62 -22.70 13.08 12.01
CA GLY A 62 -23.58 11.99 11.56
C GLY A 62 -22.88 10.82 10.88
N ALA A 63 -21.55 10.70 10.93
CA ALA A 63 -20.85 9.51 10.46
C ALA A 63 -20.80 8.43 11.54
N SER A 64 -20.94 7.17 11.10
CA SER A 64 -20.76 5.96 11.92
C SER A 64 -19.34 5.43 11.78
N CYS A 65 -18.77 4.90 12.88
CA CYS A 65 -17.47 4.25 12.88
C CYS A 65 -17.62 2.75 12.65
N TRP A 66 -16.80 2.21 11.74
CA TRP A 66 -16.67 0.77 11.51
C TRP A 66 -15.21 0.36 11.62
N ALA A 67 -14.96 -0.74 12.33
CA ALA A 67 -13.66 -1.35 12.49
C ALA A 67 -13.49 -2.47 11.47
N LEU A 68 -12.51 -2.32 10.58
CA LEU A 68 -12.09 -3.34 9.64
C LEU A 68 -10.84 -4.01 10.19
N ARG A 69 -10.88 -5.34 10.36
CA ARG A 69 -9.71 -6.16 10.72
C ARG A 69 -9.39 -7.09 9.57
N ALA A 70 -8.13 -7.19 9.24
CA ALA A 70 -7.66 -8.02 8.14
C ALA A 70 -6.28 -8.60 8.43
N THR A 71 -5.95 -9.69 7.75
CA THR A 71 -4.59 -10.22 7.68
C THR A 71 -3.97 -9.78 6.37
N VAL A 72 -2.75 -9.26 6.41
CA VAL A 72 -1.94 -8.92 5.24
C VAL A 72 -0.76 -9.88 5.16
N ASP A 73 -0.54 -10.46 4.00
CA ASP A 73 0.57 -11.38 3.74
C ASP A 73 1.63 -10.71 2.86
N ASN A 74 2.84 -10.56 3.42
CA ASN A 74 4.02 -10.11 2.70
C ASN A 74 4.96 -11.29 2.42
N PRO A 75 4.90 -11.89 1.24
CA PRO A 75 5.75 -13.03 0.89
C PRO A 75 7.21 -12.63 0.63
N GLY A 76 7.51 -11.33 0.64
CA GLY A 76 8.86 -10.81 0.43
C GLY A 76 9.78 -11.05 1.61
N ARG A 77 11.06 -10.70 1.44
CA ARG A 77 12.09 -10.76 2.50
C ARG A 77 12.33 -9.41 3.17
N GLN A 78 11.73 -8.35 2.65
CA GLN A 78 11.85 -6.98 3.14
C GLN A 78 10.47 -6.45 3.52
N ALA A 79 10.44 -5.52 4.45
CA ALA A 79 9.22 -4.79 4.77
C ALA A 79 8.73 -4.00 3.55
N VAL A 80 7.42 -3.93 3.41
CA VAL A 80 6.74 -3.01 2.48
C VAL A 80 6.32 -1.81 3.29
N VAL A 81 6.85 -0.64 2.94
CA VAL A 81 6.67 0.60 3.70
C VAL A 81 5.56 1.48 3.11
N ASP A 82 5.03 2.38 3.93
CA ASP A 82 3.97 3.31 3.54
C ASP A 82 2.78 2.59 2.86
N THR A 83 2.34 1.49 3.46
CA THR A 83 1.33 0.63 2.86
C THR A 83 -0.08 1.19 3.11
N ASP A 84 -0.83 1.30 2.04
CA ASP A 84 -2.25 1.65 2.04
C ASP A 84 -3.12 0.44 1.74
N MET A 85 -4.28 0.38 2.39
CA MET A 85 -5.31 -0.62 2.12
C MET A 85 -6.36 -0.04 1.18
N PHE A 86 -6.76 -0.85 0.20
CA PHE A 86 -7.78 -0.53 -0.79
C PHE A 86 -8.87 -1.61 -0.77
N GLY A 87 -10.09 -1.19 -1.05
CA GLY A 87 -11.23 -2.07 -1.16
C GLY A 87 -12.50 -1.31 -1.52
N ARG A 88 -13.57 -2.04 -1.78
CA ARG A 88 -14.90 -1.49 -2.04
C ARG A 88 -15.82 -1.88 -0.88
N VAL A 89 -16.33 -0.91 -0.16
CA VAL A 89 -17.32 -1.11 0.91
C VAL A 89 -18.70 -0.89 0.34
N VAL A 90 -19.59 -1.85 0.53
CA VAL A 90 -21.00 -1.79 0.10
C VAL A 90 -21.91 -2.04 1.28
N ASP A 91 -23.11 -1.51 1.21
CA ASP A 91 -24.18 -1.77 2.17
C ASP A 91 -24.95 -3.07 1.87
N ALA A 92 -26.00 -3.33 2.62
CA ALA A 92 -26.84 -4.52 2.45
C ALA A 92 -27.55 -4.59 1.08
N SER A 93 -27.70 -3.45 0.39
CA SER A 93 -28.30 -3.38 -0.95
C SER A 93 -27.26 -3.58 -2.08
N GLY A 94 -25.98 -3.60 -1.74
CA GLY A 94 -24.87 -3.66 -2.69
C GLY A 94 -24.41 -2.29 -3.20
N GLU A 95 -24.97 -1.20 -2.67
CA GLU A 95 -24.60 0.16 -3.04
C GLU A 95 -23.26 0.56 -2.37
N PRO A 96 -22.36 1.26 -3.10
CA PRO A 96 -21.12 1.74 -2.53
C PRO A 96 -21.34 2.77 -1.43
N VAL A 97 -20.87 2.45 -0.23
CA VAL A 97 -20.95 3.34 0.93
C VAL A 97 -19.95 4.46 0.88
N LEU A 98 -18.81 4.22 0.22
CA LEU A 98 -17.74 5.19 0.01
C LEU A 98 -17.60 5.44 -1.50
N PRO A 99 -18.51 6.19 -2.13
CA PRO A 99 -18.46 6.48 -3.56
C PRO A 99 -17.17 7.25 -3.87
N ASN A 100 -16.54 6.93 -4.99
CA ASN A 100 -15.30 7.53 -5.46
C ASN A 100 -14.08 7.35 -4.52
N ARG A 101 -14.16 6.47 -3.52
CA ARG A 101 -13.09 6.21 -2.59
C ARG A 101 -12.82 4.71 -2.48
N THR A 102 -11.73 4.28 -3.09
CA THR A 102 -11.25 2.89 -2.97
C THR A 102 -10.13 2.75 -1.91
N ARG A 103 -9.41 3.82 -1.57
CA ARG A 103 -8.43 3.82 -0.48
C ARG A 103 -9.16 3.85 0.86
N LEU A 104 -9.01 2.80 1.64
CA LEU A 104 -9.65 2.64 2.95
C LEU A 104 -8.83 3.32 4.06
N GLY A 105 -7.51 3.26 3.98
CA GLY A 105 -6.61 3.89 4.94
C GLY A 105 -5.18 3.39 4.84
N SER A 106 -4.29 3.99 5.62
CA SER A 106 -2.91 3.53 5.77
C SER A 106 -2.81 2.51 6.89
N ILE A 107 -2.04 1.45 6.64
CA ILE A 107 -1.73 0.39 7.61
C ILE A 107 -0.26 0.43 8.05
N GLY A 108 0.50 1.41 7.57
CA GLY A 108 1.91 1.56 7.90
C GLY A 108 2.81 0.54 7.20
N ASP A 109 3.88 0.17 7.88
CA ASP A 109 4.87 -0.75 7.35
C ASP A 109 4.46 -2.21 7.62
N VAL A 110 4.52 -3.06 6.58
CA VAL A 110 4.16 -4.48 6.66
C VAL A 110 5.44 -5.31 6.60
N VAL A 111 5.82 -5.91 7.72
CA VAL A 111 6.98 -6.79 7.81
C VAL A 111 6.79 -8.09 7.01
N PRO A 112 7.88 -8.81 6.65
CA PRO A 112 7.77 -10.13 6.02
C PRO A 112 6.90 -11.09 6.82
N GLY A 113 6.12 -11.90 6.10
CA GLY A 113 5.18 -12.86 6.68
C GLY A 113 3.78 -12.28 6.85
N ARG A 114 3.04 -12.83 7.79
CA ARG A 114 1.63 -12.50 8.04
C ARG A 114 1.49 -11.51 9.19
N SER A 115 0.78 -10.41 8.94
CA SER A 115 0.51 -9.36 9.92
C SER A 115 -0.98 -9.11 10.04
N GLU A 116 -1.50 -8.95 11.26
CA GLU A 116 -2.85 -8.46 11.48
C GLU A 116 -2.85 -6.93 11.50
N VAL A 117 -3.84 -6.35 10.83
CA VAL A 117 -4.02 -4.90 10.72
C VAL A 117 -5.45 -4.53 11.04
N ALA A 118 -5.64 -3.33 11.57
CA ALA A 118 -6.95 -2.77 11.86
C ALA A 118 -7.06 -1.34 11.33
N LEU A 119 -8.20 -1.04 10.69
CA LEU A 119 -8.54 0.29 10.20
C LEU A 119 -9.87 0.74 10.79
N ARG A 120 -10.01 2.04 10.98
CA ARG A 120 -11.27 2.71 11.31
C ARG A 120 -11.83 3.37 10.07
N LEU A 121 -13.03 2.97 9.68
CA LEU A 121 -13.75 3.52 8.54
C LEU A 121 -14.83 4.48 9.03
N SER A 122 -14.89 5.67 8.46
CA SER A 122 -15.98 6.62 8.66
C SER A 122 -17.01 6.41 7.55
N VAL A 123 -18.20 6.00 7.92
CA VAL A 123 -19.30 5.63 7.03
C VAL A 123 -20.45 6.61 7.26
N PRO A 124 -21.19 7.08 6.23
CA PRO A 124 -22.34 7.95 6.41
C PRO A 124 -23.34 7.37 7.42
N ALA A 125 -23.88 8.21 8.31
CA ALA A 125 -24.91 7.79 9.22
C ALA A 125 -26.15 7.32 8.46
N GLY A 126 -26.83 6.31 9.02
CA GLY A 126 -28.01 5.74 8.39
C GLY A 126 -27.72 4.74 7.27
N THR A 127 -26.45 4.44 6.99
CA THR A 127 -26.09 3.34 6.07
C THR A 127 -26.65 2.03 6.60
N ALA A 128 -27.40 1.33 5.74
CA ALA A 128 -28.01 0.05 6.10
C ALA A 128 -26.93 -1.03 6.28
N GLY A 129 -26.88 -1.64 7.47
CA GLY A 129 -26.02 -2.79 7.71
C GLY A 129 -26.68 -4.11 7.37
N PRO A 130 -25.91 -5.19 7.31
CA PRO A 130 -24.47 -5.29 7.51
C PRO A 130 -23.67 -4.76 6.32
N LEU A 131 -22.51 -4.15 6.59
CA LEU A 131 -21.59 -3.75 5.55
C LEU A 131 -20.77 -4.94 5.07
N GLN A 132 -20.43 -4.92 3.78
CA GLN A 132 -19.55 -5.90 3.16
C GLN A 132 -18.37 -5.17 2.52
N VAL A 133 -17.22 -5.83 2.48
CA VAL A 133 -16.05 -5.31 1.80
C VAL A 133 -15.54 -6.34 0.80
N GLY A 134 -15.32 -5.90 -0.41
CA GLY A 134 -14.78 -6.71 -1.48
C GLY A 134 -13.53 -6.10 -2.10
N GLN A 135 -12.82 -6.89 -2.90
CA GLN A 135 -11.64 -6.47 -3.64
C GLN A 135 -10.55 -5.88 -2.72
N LEU A 136 -10.38 -6.45 -1.53
CA LEU A 136 -9.34 -6.03 -0.60
C LEU A 136 -7.96 -6.30 -1.19
N ARG A 137 -7.09 -5.28 -1.14
CA ARG A 137 -5.69 -5.36 -1.49
C ARG A 137 -4.92 -4.34 -0.68
N ALA A 138 -3.65 -4.57 -0.45
CA ALA A 138 -2.75 -3.59 0.14
C ALA A 138 -1.61 -3.30 -0.84
N ARG A 139 -1.19 -2.06 -0.89
CA ARG A 139 -0.11 -1.61 -1.76
C ARG A 139 0.77 -0.64 -1.00
N GLY A 140 2.08 -0.87 -1.06
CA GLY A 140 3.10 -0.01 -0.49
C GLY A 140 4.36 -0.01 -1.34
N PHE A 141 5.47 0.37 -0.76
CA PHE A 141 6.75 0.51 -1.45
C PHE A 141 7.80 -0.41 -0.85
N ARG A 142 8.69 -0.95 -1.68
CA ARG A 142 9.83 -1.76 -1.22
C ARG A 142 11.00 -0.92 -0.68
N ALA A 143 10.94 0.39 -0.87
CA ALA A 143 11.88 1.35 -0.33
C ALA A 143 11.12 2.62 0.05
N PRO A 144 11.58 3.38 1.06
CA PRO A 144 10.96 4.65 1.42
C PRO A 144 10.91 5.59 0.23
N VAL A 145 9.73 6.11 -0.09
CA VAL A 145 9.54 7.08 -1.19
C VAL A 145 10.01 8.47 -0.78
N ARG A 146 10.01 8.73 0.52
CA ARG A 146 10.53 9.96 1.10
C ARG A 146 11.70 9.59 2.01
N ALA A 147 12.81 10.33 1.91
CA ALA A 147 13.79 10.29 2.96
C ALA A 147 13.06 10.65 4.26
N ARG A 148 12.99 9.71 5.22
CA ARG A 148 12.64 10.08 6.59
C ARG A 148 13.74 11.04 6.99
N VAL A 149 13.39 12.29 7.21
CA VAL A 149 14.27 13.20 7.92
C VAL A 149 14.44 12.52 9.28
N ASP A 150 15.65 12.04 9.56
CA ASP A 150 15.98 11.57 10.90
C ASP A 150 15.69 12.73 11.83
N ASP A 151 14.76 12.55 12.77
CA ASP A 151 14.29 13.55 13.73
C ASP A 151 15.42 14.15 14.60
N GLY A 152 16.66 13.82 14.30
CA GLY A 152 17.87 14.28 15.00
C GLY A 152 18.72 15.32 14.29
N GLN A 153 18.50 15.63 13.00
CA GLN A 153 19.52 16.40 12.27
C GLN A 153 19.07 17.66 11.53
N GLU A 154 17.81 17.94 11.39
CA GLU A 154 17.42 19.20 10.72
C GLU A 154 16.26 19.86 11.46
N ARG A 155 16.60 20.58 12.51
CA ARG A 155 15.69 21.57 13.10
C ARG A 155 15.39 22.60 12.03
N LEU A 156 14.10 22.83 11.79
CA LEU A 156 13.69 23.89 10.86
C LEU A 156 14.30 25.24 11.30
N PRO A 157 14.68 26.10 10.37
CA PRO A 157 15.30 27.41 10.69
C PRO A 157 14.52 28.22 11.72
N LEU A 158 13.20 28.12 11.74
CA LEU A 158 12.32 28.76 12.73
C LEU A 158 12.44 28.19 14.15
N GLU A 159 12.79 26.91 14.31
CA GLU A 159 12.99 26.31 15.63
C GLU A 159 14.34 26.71 16.23
N GLN A 160 15.33 27.01 15.39
CA GLN A 160 16.64 27.50 15.83
C GLN A 160 16.59 28.97 16.31
N GLU A 161 15.67 29.77 15.77
CA GLU A 161 15.50 31.17 16.19
C GLU A 161 14.78 31.27 17.56
N LEU A 162 13.95 30.31 17.94
CA LEU A 162 13.17 30.35 19.17
C LEU A 162 13.98 29.92 20.44
N GLU A 163 15.11 29.23 20.28
CA GLU A 163 15.99 28.87 21.41
C GLU A 163 17.00 29.98 21.77
N GLY A 164 17.03 31.08 21.03
CA GLY A 164 17.93 32.22 21.26
C GLY A 164 17.35 33.39 22.06
N PHE A 165 16.15 33.24 22.67
CA PHE A 165 15.53 34.25 23.53
C PHE A 165 15.41 33.80 24.97
#